data_4fe4e2afde605a073c29124699562145
#
_entry.id   4fe4e2afde605a073c29124699562145
#
_cell.length_a   1.000
_cell.length_b   1.000
_cell.length_c   1.000
_cell.angle_alpha   90.00
_cell.angle_beta   90.00
_cell.angle_gamma   90.00
#
_symmetry.space_group_name_H-M   'P 1'
#
loop_
_entity.id
_entity.type
_entity.pdbx_description
1 polymer ?
#
loop_
_entity_poly.entity_id
_entity_poly.type
_entity_poly.pdbx_seq_one_letter_code
_entity_poly.pdbx_strand_id
1 'polypeptide(L)'
;MTATQNREDIVTTAETRRILTRRERAAYRTSTGLVLAVMLFSIVNFVFNDHFPFPNGREGAFAHLGFPPYFKVELTIAKMLGVLALVIPTVPFKVKEFAYAGFAITLVSAAIAHFARGDARNLSPIYVIDPLVFFCLLAVSYYYFEKSHSLQASAQADAVSDHQSAA
;
A
#
# COMPACT_ATOMS: atom_id res chain seq x y z
N MET A 1 -27.01 5.33 -39.59
CA MET A 1 -26.64 5.17 -38.14
C MET A 1 -27.77 5.80 -37.37
N THR A 2 -28.54 4.98 -36.69
CA THR A 2 -29.75 5.43 -35.97
C THR A 2 -29.36 6.01 -34.61
N ALA A 3 -30.15 6.98 -34.10
CA ALA A 3 -29.93 7.63 -32.81
C ALA A 3 -29.81 6.62 -31.64
N THR A 4 -30.41 5.44 -31.77
CA THR A 4 -30.35 4.33 -30.82
C THR A 4 -28.95 3.71 -30.77
N GLN A 5 -28.29 3.52 -31.90
CA GLN A 5 -26.96 2.94 -31.99
C GLN A 5 -25.89 3.88 -31.38
N ASN A 6 -26.05 5.18 -31.59
CA ASN A 6 -25.18 6.19 -30.98
C ASN A 6 -25.34 6.27 -29.45
N ARG A 7 -26.52 6.00 -28.91
CA ARG A 7 -26.76 5.90 -27.48
C ARG A 7 -26.15 4.65 -26.87
N GLU A 8 -26.24 3.50 -27.51
CA GLU A 8 -25.64 2.25 -27.06
C GLU A 8 -24.12 2.32 -27.06
N ASP A 9 -23.52 2.94 -28.11
CA ASP A 9 -22.07 3.15 -28.18
C ASP A 9 -21.58 4.12 -27.10
N ILE A 10 -22.34 5.18 -26.79
CA ILE A 10 -22.00 6.14 -25.73
C ILE A 10 -22.11 5.48 -24.35
N VAL A 11 -23.16 4.68 -24.12
CA VAL A 11 -23.35 3.95 -22.85
C VAL A 11 -22.25 2.91 -22.66
N THR A 12 -21.93 2.12 -23.68
CA THR A 12 -20.87 1.10 -23.63
C THR A 12 -19.50 1.75 -23.41
N THR A 13 -19.24 2.89 -24.04
CA THR A 13 -17.97 3.63 -23.86
C THR A 13 -17.88 4.26 -22.47
N ALA A 14 -18.99 4.76 -21.92
CA ALA A 14 -19.06 5.31 -20.56
C ALA A 14 -18.89 4.21 -19.52
N GLU A 15 -19.52 3.05 -19.72
CA GLU A 15 -19.43 1.90 -18.81
C GLU A 15 -18.01 1.29 -18.79
N THR A 16 -17.33 1.24 -19.94
CA THR A 16 -15.93 0.80 -20.03
C THR A 16 -14.96 1.77 -19.34
N ARG A 17 -15.31 3.06 -19.19
CA ARG A 17 -14.52 4.06 -18.44
C ARG A 17 -14.60 3.91 -16.93
N ARG A 18 -15.60 3.22 -16.40
CA ARG A 18 -15.91 3.15 -14.95
C ARG A 18 -15.14 2.08 -14.19
N ILE A 19 -14.28 1.33 -14.86
CA ILE A 19 -13.43 0.31 -14.24
C ILE A 19 -11.97 0.54 -14.60
N LEU A 20 -11.09 0.21 -13.66
CA LEU A 20 -9.66 0.20 -13.95
C LEU A 20 -9.36 -0.63 -15.19
N THR A 21 -8.57 -0.09 -16.11
CA THR A 21 -8.06 -0.84 -17.25
C THR A 21 -7.26 -2.06 -16.81
N ARG A 22 -7.06 -3.01 -17.70
CA ARG A 22 -6.27 -4.22 -17.43
C ARG A 22 -4.86 -3.88 -16.92
N ARG A 23 -4.22 -2.85 -17.48
CA ARG A 23 -2.89 -2.38 -17.09
C ARG A 23 -2.89 -1.74 -15.70
N GLU A 24 -3.85 -0.88 -15.40
CA GLU A 24 -3.98 -0.22 -14.10
C GLU A 24 -4.29 -1.23 -13.00
N ARG A 25 -5.13 -2.22 -13.27
CA ARG A 25 -5.42 -3.31 -12.33
C ARG A 25 -4.18 -4.18 -12.08
N ALA A 26 -3.39 -4.46 -13.11
CA ALA A 26 -2.13 -5.17 -12.95
C ALA A 26 -1.14 -4.34 -12.12
N ALA A 27 -0.96 -3.05 -12.43
CA ALA A 27 -0.10 -2.16 -11.66
C ALA A 27 -0.51 -2.08 -10.19
N TYR A 28 -1.81 -1.92 -9.89
CA TYR A 28 -2.34 -1.95 -8.53
C TYR A 28 -2.02 -3.26 -7.82
N ARG A 29 -2.36 -4.40 -8.43
CA ARG A 29 -2.15 -5.72 -7.81
C ARG A 29 -0.67 -6.03 -7.59
N THR A 30 0.19 -5.66 -8.53
CA THR A 30 1.64 -5.89 -8.43
C THR A 30 2.26 -4.99 -7.35
N SER A 31 1.98 -3.68 -7.38
CA SER A 31 2.53 -2.75 -6.38
C SER A 31 2.05 -3.08 -4.96
N THR A 32 0.75 -3.34 -4.78
CA THR A 32 0.19 -3.76 -3.49
C THR A 32 0.79 -5.09 -3.02
N GLY A 33 0.89 -6.08 -3.91
CA GLY A 33 1.47 -7.38 -3.59
C GLY A 33 2.92 -7.29 -3.15
N LEU A 34 3.73 -6.49 -3.83
CA LEU A 34 5.13 -6.26 -3.45
C LEU A 34 5.26 -5.56 -2.09
N VAL A 35 4.46 -4.52 -1.84
CA VAL A 35 4.44 -3.84 -0.53
C VAL A 35 4.03 -4.80 0.58
N LEU A 36 2.96 -5.58 0.38
CA LEU A 36 2.52 -6.57 1.36
C LEU A 36 3.58 -7.64 1.62
N ALA A 37 4.24 -8.14 0.57
CA ALA A 37 5.31 -9.14 0.71
C ALA A 37 6.47 -8.60 1.56
N VAL A 38 6.90 -7.35 1.33
CA VAL A 38 7.95 -6.71 2.12
C VAL A 38 7.51 -6.44 3.55
N MET A 39 6.27 -6.01 3.77
CA MET A 39 5.76 -5.82 5.13
C MET A 39 5.69 -7.14 5.90
N LEU A 40 5.24 -8.24 5.26
CA LEU A 40 5.25 -9.57 5.85
C LEU A 40 6.67 -10.06 6.14
N PHE A 41 7.59 -9.91 5.19
CA PHE A 41 9.00 -10.23 5.40
C PHE A 41 9.58 -9.45 6.59
N SER A 42 9.28 -8.15 6.68
CA SER A 42 9.69 -7.31 7.80
C SER A 42 9.11 -7.78 9.14
N ILE A 43 7.83 -8.19 9.18
CA ILE A 43 7.18 -8.76 10.37
C ILE A 43 7.91 -10.04 10.81
N VAL A 44 8.16 -10.95 9.88
CA VAL A 44 8.89 -12.20 10.16
C VAL A 44 10.27 -11.90 10.73
N ASN A 45 11.01 -10.96 10.12
CA ASN A 45 12.31 -10.53 10.65
C ASN A 45 12.21 -9.94 12.05
N PHE A 46 11.17 -9.17 12.35
CA PHE A 46 11.00 -8.60 13.68
C PHE A 46 10.68 -9.64 14.74
N VAL A 47 9.87 -10.63 14.41
CA VAL A 47 9.51 -11.72 15.32
C VAL A 47 10.71 -12.64 15.58
N PHE A 48 11.47 -12.97 14.54
CA PHE A 48 12.60 -13.89 14.59
C PHE A 48 13.96 -13.20 14.62
N ASN A 49 14.02 -11.97 15.06
CA ASN A 49 15.21 -11.11 15.05
C ASN A 49 16.47 -11.75 15.68
N ASP A 50 16.28 -12.56 16.73
CA ASP A 50 17.39 -13.24 17.40
C ASP A 50 18.00 -14.37 16.57
N HIS A 51 17.30 -14.81 15.52
CA HIS A 51 17.73 -15.87 14.59
C HIS A 51 18.34 -15.34 13.28
N PHE A 52 18.07 -14.05 12.96
CA PHE A 52 18.60 -13.36 11.76
C PHE A 52 19.41 -12.14 12.19
N PRO A 53 20.69 -12.34 12.57
CA PRO A 53 21.53 -11.24 13.01
C PRO A 53 21.77 -10.23 11.87
N PHE A 54 21.76 -8.97 12.22
CA PHE A 54 22.13 -7.89 11.32
C PHE A 54 23.62 -8.05 10.89
N PRO A 55 24.05 -7.62 9.69
CA PRO A 55 25.39 -7.90 9.15
C PRO A 55 26.56 -7.57 10.07
N ASN A 56 26.38 -6.62 11.00
CA ASN A 56 27.44 -6.17 11.91
C ASN A 56 27.27 -6.58 13.38
N GLY A 57 26.40 -7.53 13.68
CA GLY A 57 26.23 -7.98 15.06
C GLY A 57 24.97 -8.79 15.30
N ARG A 58 24.92 -9.44 16.48
CA ARG A 58 23.78 -10.24 16.93
C ARG A 58 22.62 -9.41 17.48
N GLU A 59 22.74 -8.08 17.44
CA GLU A 59 21.81 -7.17 18.15
C GLU A 59 20.48 -6.94 17.40
N GLY A 60 20.39 -7.30 16.13
CA GLY A 60 19.20 -7.05 15.32
C GLY A 60 18.97 -5.58 14.95
N ALA A 61 18.08 -5.33 13.98
CA ALA A 61 17.88 -4.01 13.38
C ALA A 61 17.44 -2.93 14.39
N PHE A 62 16.58 -3.28 15.37
CA PHE A 62 16.08 -2.30 16.35
C PHE A 62 17.17 -1.82 17.32
N ALA A 63 17.99 -2.73 17.87
CA ALA A 63 19.12 -2.38 18.72
C ALA A 63 20.16 -1.60 17.92
N HIS A 64 20.48 -2.02 16.69
CA HIS A 64 21.35 -1.29 15.78
C HIS A 64 20.88 0.15 15.56
N LEU A 65 19.59 0.36 15.33
CA LEU A 65 19.01 1.70 15.14
C LEU A 65 18.82 2.48 16.44
N GLY A 66 19.03 1.85 17.59
CA GLY A 66 18.90 2.47 18.92
C GLY A 66 17.45 2.60 19.39
N PHE A 67 16.54 1.80 18.87
CA PHE A 67 15.15 1.78 19.32
C PHE A 67 14.97 0.90 20.56
N PRO A 68 14.06 1.28 21.49
CA PRO A 68 13.78 0.47 22.66
C PRO A 68 13.05 -0.84 22.30
N PRO A 69 13.22 -1.93 23.08
CA PRO A 69 12.65 -3.24 22.76
C PRO A 69 11.12 -3.25 22.61
N TYR A 70 10.39 -2.45 23.38
CA TYR A 70 8.91 -2.37 23.30
C TYR A 70 8.44 -1.84 21.93
N PHE A 71 9.22 -0.94 21.31
CA PHE A 71 8.90 -0.37 20.00
C PHE A 71 8.85 -1.43 18.89
N LYS A 72 9.71 -2.46 19.00
CA LYS A 72 9.69 -3.62 18.11
C LYS A 72 8.32 -4.32 18.12
N VAL A 73 7.77 -4.57 19.32
CA VAL A 73 6.48 -5.24 19.49
C VAL A 73 5.35 -4.37 18.97
N GLU A 74 5.33 -3.10 19.36
CA GLU A 74 4.33 -2.13 18.92
C GLU A 74 4.29 -2.00 17.39
N LEU A 75 5.44 -1.83 16.76
CA LEU A 75 5.54 -1.70 15.29
C LEU A 75 5.17 -2.99 14.56
N THR A 76 5.49 -4.15 15.14
CA THR A 76 5.09 -5.45 14.60
C THR A 76 3.58 -5.60 14.58
N ILE A 77 2.90 -5.29 15.70
CA ILE A 77 1.44 -5.34 15.80
C ILE A 77 0.81 -4.35 14.81
N ALA A 78 1.30 -3.11 14.76
CA ALA A 78 0.80 -2.10 13.83
C ALA A 78 0.92 -2.55 12.36
N LYS A 79 2.05 -3.15 11.97
CA LYS A 79 2.24 -3.71 10.63
C LYS A 79 1.29 -4.88 10.34
N MET A 80 1.08 -5.78 11.30
CA MET A 80 0.13 -6.89 11.15
C MET A 80 -1.28 -6.37 10.90
N LEU A 81 -1.74 -5.42 11.69
CA LEU A 81 -3.05 -4.79 11.52
C LEU A 81 -3.17 -4.09 10.15
N GLY A 82 -2.13 -3.39 9.73
CA GLY A 82 -2.08 -2.75 8.41
C GLY A 82 -2.16 -3.75 7.26
N VAL A 83 -1.41 -4.84 7.31
CA VAL A 83 -1.47 -5.92 6.32
C VAL A 83 -2.87 -6.53 6.26
N LEU A 84 -3.46 -6.86 7.42
CA LEU A 84 -4.82 -7.40 7.50
C LEU A 84 -5.85 -6.42 6.92
N ALA A 85 -5.73 -5.13 7.22
CA ALA A 85 -6.62 -4.11 6.68
C ALA A 85 -6.58 -4.04 5.15
N LEU A 86 -5.41 -4.20 4.53
CA LEU A 86 -5.29 -4.16 3.07
C LEU A 86 -5.71 -5.46 2.39
N VAL A 87 -5.48 -6.61 3.04
CA VAL A 87 -5.81 -7.94 2.48
C VAL A 87 -7.30 -8.23 2.55
N ILE A 88 -7.97 -7.84 3.63
CA ILE A 88 -9.40 -8.16 3.85
C ILE A 88 -10.28 -7.21 3.01
N PRO A 89 -11.08 -7.73 2.06
CA PRO A 89 -11.89 -6.90 1.16
C PRO A 89 -12.97 -6.08 1.89
N THR A 90 -13.56 -6.65 2.95
CA THR A 90 -14.68 -6.07 3.71
C THR A 90 -14.28 -4.91 4.63
N VAL A 91 -12.98 -4.66 4.81
CA VAL A 91 -12.50 -3.55 5.62
C VAL A 91 -12.88 -2.22 4.96
N PRO A 92 -13.47 -1.26 5.73
CA PRO A 92 -13.87 0.03 5.22
C PRO A 92 -12.72 0.81 4.59
N PHE A 93 -13.05 1.62 3.57
CA PHE A 93 -12.09 2.44 2.83
C PHE A 93 -11.19 3.28 3.75
N LYS A 94 -11.79 3.96 4.73
CA LYS A 94 -11.05 4.80 5.69
C LYS A 94 -9.99 4.05 6.49
N VAL A 95 -10.29 2.81 6.91
CA VAL A 95 -9.33 1.98 7.64
C VAL A 95 -8.15 1.58 6.74
N LYS A 96 -8.41 1.32 5.46
CA LYS A 96 -7.35 1.07 4.48
C LYS A 96 -6.48 2.31 4.25
N GLU A 97 -7.06 3.51 4.19
CA GLU A 97 -6.29 4.77 4.12
C GLU A 97 -5.35 4.91 5.32
N PHE A 98 -5.82 4.64 6.55
CA PHE A 98 -4.97 4.64 7.73
C PHE A 98 -3.82 3.62 7.64
N ALA A 99 -4.08 2.44 7.08
CA ALA A 99 -3.03 1.45 6.86
C ALA A 99 -1.96 1.94 5.86
N TYR A 100 -2.38 2.56 4.76
CA TYR A 100 -1.47 3.19 3.81
C TYR A 100 -0.63 4.31 4.45
N ALA A 101 -1.26 5.19 5.23
CA ALA A 101 -0.57 6.26 5.95
C ALA A 101 0.44 5.70 6.97
N GLY A 102 0.06 4.68 7.74
CA GLY A 102 0.93 4.01 8.68
C GLY A 102 2.16 3.37 8.02
N PHE A 103 1.97 2.70 6.89
CA PHE A 103 3.09 2.14 6.11
C PHE A 103 3.98 3.23 5.52
N ALA A 104 3.41 4.33 5.02
CA ALA A 104 4.17 5.47 4.52
C ALA A 104 5.09 6.05 5.60
N ILE A 105 4.53 6.34 6.79
CA ILE A 105 5.30 6.83 7.94
C ILE A 105 6.41 5.82 8.32
N THR A 106 6.09 4.54 8.37
CA THR A 106 7.07 3.49 8.71
C THR A 106 8.24 3.45 7.73
N LEU A 107 7.97 3.52 6.43
CA LEU A 107 9.02 3.48 5.38
C LEU A 107 9.89 4.74 5.41
N VAL A 108 9.28 5.91 5.55
CA VAL A 108 10.03 7.17 5.68
C VAL A 108 10.88 7.17 6.95
N SER A 109 10.30 6.73 8.09
CA SER A 109 11.04 6.64 9.36
C SER A 109 12.21 5.65 9.27
N ALA A 110 12.05 4.52 8.57
CA ALA A 110 13.12 3.57 8.35
C ALA A 110 14.28 4.20 7.54
N ALA A 111 13.97 4.90 6.44
CA ALA A 111 14.98 5.59 5.65
C ALA A 111 15.74 6.64 6.47
N ILE A 112 15.02 7.44 7.26
CA ILE A 112 15.62 8.46 8.14
C ILE A 112 16.51 7.81 9.20
N ALA A 113 16.03 6.73 9.85
CA ALA A 113 16.80 6.03 10.89
C ALA A 113 18.11 5.46 10.35
N HIS A 114 18.09 4.77 9.22
CA HIS A 114 19.30 4.24 8.57
C HIS A 114 20.25 5.35 8.10
N PHE A 115 19.69 6.44 7.59
CA PHE A 115 20.50 7.61 7.21
C PHE A 115 21.18 8.25 8.42
N ALA A 116 20.44 8.46 9.52
CA ALA A 116 20.96 9.06 10.75
C ALA A 116 22.03 8.19 11.43
N ARG A 117 21.94 6.85 11.32
CA ARG A 117 22.96 5.92 11.80
C ARG A 117 24.20 5.86 10.90
N GLY A 118 24.14 6.46 9.73
CA GLY A 118 25.23 6.44 8.78
C GLY A 118 25.36 5.11 8.00
N ASP A 119 24.33 4.29 7.98
CA ASP A 119 24.34 2.97 7.35
C ASP A 119 24.64 3.05 5.85
N ALA A 120 24.22 4.13 5.20
CA ALA A 120 24.52 4.39 3.80
C ALA A 120 26.02 4.48 3.50
N ARG A 121 26.82 4.92 4.47
CA ARG A 121 28.28 5.06 4.34
C ARG A 121 29.02 3.87 4.92
N ASN A 122 28.56 3.33 6.05
CA ASN A 122 29.26 2.33 6.83
C ASN A 122 28.92 0.89 6.42
N LEU A 123 27.71 0.66 5.90
CA LEU A 123 27.23 -0.64 5.47
C LEU A 123 26.97 -0.68 3.96
N SER A 124 25.86 -0.08 3.51
CA SER A 124 25.48 0.02 2.10
C SER A 124 24.39 1.07 1.91
N PRO A 125 24.43 1.85 0.80
CA PRO A 125 23.35 2.77 0.44
C PRO A 125 21.97 2.11 0.34
N ILE A 126 21.92 0.80 0.11
CA ILE A 126 20.67 0.04 -0.03
C ILE A 126 19.76 0.18 1.18
N TYR A 127 20.30 0.30 2.41
CA TYR A 127 19.51 0.44 3.63
C TYR A 127 18.67 1.72 3.67
N VAL A 128 19.07 2.76 2.94
CA VAL A 128 18.30 4.01 2.81
C VAL A 128 17.44 3.99 1.54
N ILE A 129 17.95 3.41 0.45
CA ILE A 129 17.26 3.38 -0.85
C ILE A 129 16.06 2.41 -0.81
N ASP A 130 16.22 1.25 -0.19
CA ASP A 130 15.20 0.20 -0.13
C ASP A 130 13.85 0.71 0.44
N PRO A 131 13.78 1.33 1.62
CA PRO A 131 12.54 1.89 2.14
C PRO A 131 11.92 2.96 1.22
N LEU A 132 12.75 3.76 0.52
CA LEU A 132 12.26 4.78 -0.40
C LEU A 132 11.66 4.18 -1.68
N VAL A 133 12.25 3.11 -2.21
CA VAL A 133 11.68 2.37 -3.34
C VAL A 133 10.32 1.79 -2.96
N PHE A 134 10.19 1.17 -1.78
CA PHE A 134 8.91 0.66 -1.31
C PHE A 134 7.91 1.76 -0.98
N PHE A 135 8.36 2.93 -0.55
CA PHE A 135 7.50 4.11 -0.42
C PHE A 135 6.91 4.54 -1.77
N CYS A 136 7.71 4.57 -2.84
CA CYS A 136 7.22 4.86 -4.20
C CYS A 136 6.22 3.81 -4.68
N LEU A 137 6.48 2.53 -4.43
CA LEU A 137 5.53 1.45 -4.75
C LEU A 137 4.22 1.57 -3.95
N LEU A 138 4.31 1.96 -2.67
CA LEU A 138 3.15 2.23 -1.82
C LEU A 138 2.33 3.39 -2.37
N ALA A 139 2.97 4.47 -2.80
CA ALA A 139 2.30 5.63 -3.41
C ALA A 139 1.57 5.25 -4.70
N VAL A 140 2.19 4.43 -5.57
CA VAL A 140 1.54 3.89 -6.77
C VAL A 140 0.34 3.03 -6.40
N SER A 141 0.49 2.14 -5.41
CA SER A 141 -0.60 1.29 -4.92
C SER A 141 -1.76 2.13 -4.39
N TYR A 142 -1.47 3.15 -3.58
CA TYR A 142 -2.47 4.06 -3.02
C TYR A 142 -3.21 4.84 -4.11
N TYR A 143 -2.49 5.37 -5.10
CA TYR A 143 -3.09 6.08 -6.23
C TYR A 143 -4.14 5.23 -6.96
N TYR A 144 -3.83 3.98 -7.27
CA TYR A 144 -4.79 3.10 -7.94
C TYR A 144 -5.90 2.62 -7.00
N PHE A 145 -5.64 2.49 -5.71
CA PHE A 145 -6.65 2.21 -4.69
C PHE A 145 -7.70 3.33 -4.63
N GLU A 146 -7.27 4.59 -4.53
CA GLU A 146 -8.14 5.76 -4.51
C GLU A 146 -8.91 5.90 -5.83
N LYS A 147 -8.23 5.75 -6.96
CA LYS A 147 -8.85 5.77 -8.28
C LYS A 147 -9.94 4.70 -8.42
N SER A 148 -9.71 3.49 -7.95
CA SER A 148 -10.71 2.42 -8.01
C SER A 148 -11.94 2.72 -7.19
N HIS A 149 -11.76 3.34 -6.02
CA HIS A 149 -12.85 3.74 -5.14
C HIS A 149 -13.69 4.89 -5.74
N SER A 150 -13.04 5.90 -6.29
CA SER A 150 -13.74 7.04 -6.93
C SER A 150 -14.57 6.60 -8.15
N LEU A 151 -14.07 5.66 -8.95
CA LEU A 151 -14.80 5.09 -10.07
C LEU A 151 -16.04 4.28 -9.64
N GLN A 152 -15.95 3.54 -8.54
CA GLN A 152 -17.09 2.80 -7.98
C GLN A 152 -18.14 3.75 -7.41
N ALA A 153 -17.73 4.79 -6.71
CA ALA A 153 -18.63 5.80 -6.15
C ALA A 153 -19.41 6.54 -7.24
N SER A 154 -18.75 6.93 -8.34
CA SER A 154 -19.44 7.57 -9.48
C SER A 154 -20.43 6.63 -10.15
N ALA A 155 -20.06 5.37 -10.37
CA ALA A 155 -20.95 4.38 -10.96
C ALA A 155 -22.21 4.14 -10.11
N GLN A 156 -22.08 4.17 -8.79
CA GLN A 156 -23.20 3.98 -7.87
C GLN A 156 -24.12 5.22 -7.84
N ALA A 157 -23.57 6.43 -7.91
CA ALA A 157 -24.32 7.68 -7.96
C ALA A 157 -25.18 7.76 -9.24
N ASP A 158 -24.62 7.38 -10.39
CA ASP A 158 -25.36 7.38 -11.67
C ASP A 158 -26.49 6.34 -11.67
N ALA A 159 -26.26 5.14 -11.14
CA ALA A 159 -27.29 4.11 -11.04
C ALA A 159 -28.49 4.54 -10.16
N VAL A 160 -28.24 5.30 -9.08
CA VAL A 160 -29.30 5.85 -8.24
C VAL A 160 -30.08 6.94 -8.98
N SER A 161 -29.41 7.82 -9.74
CA SER A 161 -30.09 8.88 -10.49
C SER A 161 -30.98 8.32 -11.61
N ASP A 162 -30.56 7.25 -12.29
CA ASP A 162 -31.32 6.60 -13.34
C ASP A 162 -32.60 5.94 -12.78
N HIS A 163 -32.52 5.34 -11.59
CA HIS A 163 -33.68 4.78 -10.92
C HIS A 163 -34.70 5.85 -10.48
N GLN A 164 -34.24 7.02 -10.05
CA GLN A 164 -35.11 8.14 -9.65
C GLN A 164 -35.80 8.81 -10.84
N SER A 165 -35.18 8.81 -12.02
CA SER A 165 -35.77 9.39 -13.23
C SER A 165 -36.76 8.47 -13.95
N ALA A 166 -36.77 7.19 -13.59
CA ALA A 166 -37.67 6.17 -14.17
C ALA A 166 -38.92 5.90 -13.31
N ALA A 167 -39.00 6.48 -12.09
CA ALA A 167 -40.15 6.34 -11.18
C ALA A 167 -41.06 7.56 -11.22
#